data_9ae9ee7e9bab9a2348ace41edc7bc6e4
#
_entry.id   9ae9ee7e9bab9a2348ace41edc7bc6e4
#
_cell.length_a   1.000
_cell.length_b   1.000
_cell.length_c   1.000
_cell.angle_alpha   90.00
_cell.angle_beta   90.00
_cell.angle_gamma   90.00
#
_symmetry.space_group_name_H-M   'P 1'
#
loop_
_entity.id
_entity.type
_entity.pdbx_description
1 polymer ?
#
loop_
_entity_poly.entity_id
_entity_poly.type
_entity_poly.pdbx_seq_one_letter_code
_entity_poly.pdbx_strand_id
1 'polypeptide(L)'
;TIQASGGLSDEDIDNMVREAEENAESDKERRELIEAKNQAESMIHSTEKSMEEHADKVDPTTIEAIELAIVALKDDLETDNAAKIKSGVQNVTEAAMKLGEAIYKASQEEGGDAEPSAADMDEGEDDIVDADFEDLDDRNRS
;
A
#
# COMPACT_ATOMS: atom_id res chain seq x y z
N THR A 1 -26.67 -15.83 -48.77
CA THR A 1 -25.44 -16.37 -49.33
C THR A 1 -24.24 -15.51 -49.03
N ILE A 2 -24.44 -14.29 -49.08
CA ILE A 2 -23.34 -13.40 -49.01
C ILE A 2 -22.81 -13.25 -47.64
N GLN A 3 -23.65 -13.43 -46.76
CA GLN A 3 -23.28 -13.23 -45.43
C GLN A 3 -22.12 -14.04 -45.00
N ALA A 4 -21.94 -15.13 -45.58
CA ALA A 4 -20.82 -15.96 -45.19
C ALA A 4 -19.51 -15.23 -45.38
N SER A 5 -19.46 -14.34 -46.28
CA SER A 5 -18.23 -13.67 -46.58
C SER A 5 -17.74 -12.77 -45.45
N GLY A 6 -18.68 -12.25 -44.70
CA GLY A 6 -18.28 -11.40 -43.61
C GLY A 6 -17.97 -12.14 -42.32
N GLY A 7 -18.30 -13.44 -42.30
CA GLY A 7 -18.17 -14.18 -41.06
C GLY A 7 -16.74 -14.62 -40.79
N LEU A 8 -16.42 -14.66 -39.53
CA LEU A 8 -15.18 -15.27 -39.06
C LEU A 8 -15.43 -16.75 -38.85
N SER A 9 -14.41 -17.55 -39.06
CA SER A 9 -14.51 -18.96 -38.75
C SER A 9 -14.51 -19.16 -37.23
N ASP A 10 -14.95 -20.31 -36.81
CA ASP A 10 -14.93 -20.62 -35.39
C ASP A 10 -13.52 -20.57 -34.86
N GLU A 11 -12.56 -21.02 -35.66
CA GLU A 11 -11.17 -20.97 -35.28
C GLU A 11 -10.66 -19.53 -35.12
N ASP A 12 -11.09 -18.65 -35.99
CA ASP A 12 -10.70 -17.24 -35.90
C ASP A 12 -11.27 -16.63 -34.63
N ILE A 13 -12.51 -16.94 -34.30
CA ILE A 13 -13.13 -16.44 -33.09
C ILE A 13 -12.41 -16.96 -31.86
N ASP A 14 -12.08 -18.26 -31.85
CA ASP A 14 -11.36 -18.86 -30.74
C ASP A 14 -9.99 -18.20 -30.57
N ASN A 15 -9.31 -17.95 -31.68
CA ASN A 15 -8.00 -17.29 -31.61
C ASN A 15 -8.12 -15.89 -31.06
N MET A 16 -9.14 -15.15 -31.52
CA MET A 16 -9.36 -13.79 -31.03
C MET A 16 -9.67 -13.77 -29.54
N VAL A 17 -10.47 -14.71 -29.08
CA VAL A 17 -10.80 -14.81 -27.66
C VAL A 17 -9.53 -15.13 -26.86
N ARG A 18 -8.74 -16.06 -27.36
CA ARG A 18 -7.51 -16.43 -26.67
C ARG A 18 -6.55 -15.24 -26.60
N GLU A 19 -6.38 -14.55 -27.71
CA GLU A 19 -5.53 -13.37 -27.74
C GLU A 19 -6.02 -12.30 -26.77
N ALA A 20 -7.33 -12.10 -26.72
CA ALA A 20 -7.91 -11.12 -25.81
C ALA A 20 -7.68 -11.52 -24.36
N GLU A 21 -7.81 -12.80 -24.07
CA GLU A 21 -7.56 -13.28 -22.71
C GLU A 21 -6.09 -13.13 -22.33
N GLU A 22 -5.20 -13.49 -23.24
CA GLU A 22 -3.76 -13.34 -22.99
C GLU A 22 -3.38 -11.87 -22.80
N ASN A 23 -3.96 -11.00 -23.60
CA ASN A 23 -3.72 -9.56 -23.46
C ASN A 23 -4.28 -9.03 -22.16
N ALA A 24 -5.46 -9.48 -21.76
CA ALA A 24 -6.07 -9.05 -20.52
C ALA A 24 -5.22 -9.48 -19.33
N GLU A 25 -4.70 -10.70 -19.39
CA GLU A 25 -3.86 -11.21 -18.32
C GLU A 25 -2.54 -10.44 -18.25
N SER A 26 -1.94 -10.20 -19.41
CA SER A 26 -0.71 -9.44 -19.52
C SER A 26 -0.91 -8.01 -19.01
N ASP A 27 -2.02 -7.39 -19.36
CA ASP A 27 -2.34 -6.04 -18.89
C ASP A 27 -2.54 -6.02 -17.38
N LYS A 28 -3.18 -7.05 -16.85
CA LYS A 28 -3.39 -7.16 -15.42
C LYS A 28 -2.06 -7.29 -14.70
N GLU A 29 -1.19 -8.15 -15.19
CA GLU A 29 0.14 -8.32 -14.60
C GLU A 29 0.93 -7.02 -14.63
N ARG A 30 0.86 -6.32 -15.74
CA ARG A 30 1.56 -5.05 -15.87
C ARG A 30 1.03 -4.03 -14.88
N ARG A 31 -0.27 -3.98 -14.72
CA ARG A 31 -0.89 -3.07 -13.79
C ARG A 31 -0.50 -3.40 -12.35
N GLU A 32 -0.53 -4.68 -12.01
CA GLU A 32 -0.13 -5.12 -10.68
C GLU A 32 1.33 -4.78 -10.40
N LEU A 33 2.18 -4.92 -11.42
CA LEU A 33 3.58 -4.58 -11.28
C LEU A 33 3.76 -3.09 -11.02
N ILE A 34 3.06 -2.25 -11.77
CA ILE A 34 3.14 -0.80 -11.59
C ILE A 34 2.65 -0.41 -10.20
N GLU A 35 1.53 -0.98 -9.77
CA GLU A 35 1.00 -0.70 -8.44
C GLU A 35 1.98 -1.14 -7.35
N ALA A 36 2.56 -2.32 -7.51
CA ALA A 36 3.53 -2.83 -6.56
C ALA A 36 4.75 -1.92 -6.48
N LYS A 37 5.24 -1.48 -7.63
CA LYS A 37 6.39 -0.57 -7.66
C LYS A 37 6.08 0.75 -6.99
N ASN A 38 4.93 1.33 -7.29
CA ASN A 38 4.53 2.59 -6.69
C ASN A 38 4.38 2.46 -5.17
N GLN A 39 3.79 1.38 -4.73
CA GLN A 39 3.63 1.12 -3.31
C GLN A 39 4.98 0.95 -2.63
N ALA A 40 5.88 0.22 -3.29
CA ALA A 40 7.22 -0.01 -2.76
C ALA A 40 8.00 1.29 -2.62
N GLU A 41 7.98 2.11 -3.66
CA GLU A 41 8.69 3.38 -3.62
C GLU A 41 8.15 4.29 -2.53
N SER A 42 6.84 4.35 -2.39
CA SER A 42 6.20 5.14 -1.36
C SER A 42 6.60 4.65 0.04
N MET A 43 6.60 3.33 0.21
CA MET A 43 6.96 2.72 1.49
C MET A 43 8.43 2.99 1.84
N ILE A 44 9.32 2.84 0.86
CA ILE A 44 10.73 3.12 1.05
C ILE A 44 10.92 4.57 1.49
N HIS A 45 10.32 5.48 0.75
CA HIS A 45 10.47 6.90 1.03
C HIS A 45 9.98 7.27 2.43
N SER A 46 8.79 6.81 2.80
CA SER A 46 8.25 7.14 4.10
C SER A 46 9.05 6.49 5.24
N THR A 47 9.54 5.28 5.01
CA THR A 47 10.33 4.59 6.04
C THR A 47 11.69 5.26 6.22
N GLU A 48 12.34 5.63 5.12
CA GLU A 48 13.62 6.34 5.20
C GLU A 48 13.46 7.67 5.93
N LYS A 49 12.38 8.38 5.63
CA LYS A 49 12.10 9.64 6.29
C LYS A 49 11.89 9.45 7.79
N SER A 50 11.12 8.44 8.16
CA SER A 50 10.89 8.14 9.57
C SER A 50 12.18 7.79 10.29
N MET A 51 13.06 7.04 9.62
CA MET A 51 14.34 6.70 10.21
C MET A 51 15.20 7.94 10.46
N GLU A 52 15.23 8.85 9.50
CA GLU A 52 15.99 10.08 9.65
C GLU A 52 15.48 10.92 10.81
N GLU A 53 14.15 11.04 10.90
CA GLU A 53 13.55 11.86 11.95
C GLU A 53 13.73 11.29 13.34
N HIS A 54 13.80 9.96 13.45
CA HIS A 54 13.83 9.28 14.75
C HIS A 54 15.07 8.43 14.97
N ALA A 55 16.13 8.70 14.22
CA ALA A 55 17.36 7.92 14.34
C ALA A 55 17.91 7.93 15.76
N ASP A 56 17.78 9.05 16.45
CA ASP A 56 18.29 9.19 17.82
C ASP A 56 17.54 8.34 18.82
N LYS A 57 16.29 8.03 18.51
CA LYS A 57 15.39 7.35 19.44
C LYS A 57 15.32 5.85 19.24
N VAL A 58 15.96 5.34 18.19
CA VAL A 58 15.85 3.94 17.80
C VAL A 58 17.19 3.25 17.89
N ASP A 59 17.18 1.99 18.30
CA ASP A 59 18.41 1.20 18.39
C ASP A 59 19.06 1.06 17.02
N PRO A 60 20.41 1.08 16.98
CA PRO A 60 21.11 0.86 15.72
C PRO A 60 20.77 -0.47 15.05
N THR A 61 20.52 -1.50 15.84
CA THR A 61 20.16 -2.81 15.28
C THR A 61 18.83 -2.76 14.55
N THR A 62 17.87 -2.01 15.08
CA THR A 62 16.59 -1.84 14.44
C THR A 62 16.76 -1.05 13.14
N ILE A 63 17.55 0.00 13.16
CA ILE A 63 17.85 0.79 11.97
C ILE A 63 18.48 -0.08 10.89
N GLU A 64 19.49 -0.88 11.26
CA GLU A 64 20.13 -1.79 10.33
C GLU A 64 19.16 -2.75 9.69
N ALA A 65 18.27 -3.33 10.50
CA ALA A 65 17.30 -4.29 9.99
C ALA A 65 16.37 -3.62 8.97
N ILE A 66 15.98 -2.39 9.23
CA ILE A 66 15.11 -1.65 8.31
C ILE A 66 15.87 -1.32 7.04
N GLU A 67 17.11 -0.89 7.15
CA GLU A 67 17.93 -0.57 5.99
C GLU A 67 18.13 -1.79 5.09
N LEU A 68 18.35 -2.95 5.69
CA LEU A 68 18.50 -4.19 4.94
C LEU A 68 17.21 -4.52 4.20
N ALA A 69 16.08 -4.35 4.85
CA ALA A 69 14.80 -4.61 4.21
C ALA A 69 14.56 -3.63 3.05
N ILE A 70 14.95 -2.38 3.21
CA ILE A 70 14.82 -1.37 2.18
C ILE A 70 15.72 -1.69 0.98
N VAL A 71 16.97 -2.07 1.26
CA VAL A 71 17.91 -2.42 0.19
C VAL A 71 17.38 -3.62 -0.59
N ALA A 72 16.89 -4.63 0.11
CA ALA A 72 16.33 -5.80 -0.53
C ALA A 72 15.14 -5.42 -1.41
N LEU A 73 14.28 -4.53 -0.93
CA LEU A 73 13.13 -4.08 -1.71
C LEU A 73 13.59 -3.27 -2.93
N LYS A 74 14.60 -2.44 -2.79
CA LYS A 74 15.15 -1.70 -3.92
C LYS A 74 15.69 -2.65 -4.99
N ASP A 75 16.33 -3.73 -4.57
CA ASP A 75 16.79 -4.76 -5.50
C ASP A 75 15.61 -5.43 -6.19
N ASP A 76 14.56 -5.73 -5.43
CA ASP A 76 13.36 -6.34 -5.99
C ASP A 76 12.68 -5.43 -7.00
N LEU A 77 12.76 -4.12 -6.80
CA LEU A 77 12.19 -3.15 -7.74
C LEU A 77 12.84 -3.20 -9.11
N GLU A 78 14.09 -3.60 -9.15
CA GLU A 78 14.80 -3.73 -10.43
C GLU A 78 14.35 -4.97 -11.19
N THR A 79 13.81 -5.95 -10.49
CA THR A 79 13.21 -7.10 -11.15
C THR A 79 11.80 -6.71 -11.57
N ASP A 80 11.32 -7.24 -12.65
CA ASP A 80 9.94 -6.98 -13.05
C ASP A 80 9.04 -8.10 -12.51
N ASN A 81 9.15 -8.35 -11.21
CA ASN A 81 8.40 -9.43 -10.56
C ASN A 81 7.55 -8.85 -9.44
N ALA A 82 6.26 -8.70 -9.72
CA ALA A 82 5.33 -8.12 -8.77
C ALA A 82 5.27 -8.89 -7.45
N ALA A 83 5.37 -10.22 -7.51
CA ALA A 83 5.31 -11.05 -6.32
C ALA A 83 6.48 -10.77 -5.38
N LYS A 84 7.68 -10.63 -5.94
CA LYS A 84 8.86 -10.30 -5.14
C LYS A 84 8.74 -8.92 -4.52
N ILE A 85 8.26 -7.97 -5.31
CA ILE A 85 8.10 -6.60 -4.84
C ILE A 85 7.10 -6.56 -3.69
N LYS A 86 5.96 -7.25 -3.84
CA LYS A 86 4.96 -7.31 -2.78
C LYS A 86 5.52 -7.94 -1.50
N SER A 87 6.30 -8.99 -1.66
CA SER A 87 6.94 -9.64 -0.52
C SER A 87 7.92 -8.69 0.17
N GLY A 88 8.71 -7.98 -0.62
CA GLY A 88 9.62 -6.97 -0.10
C GLY A 88 8.90 -5.85 0.63
N VAL A 89 7.77 -5.42 0.10
CA VAL A 89 6.94 -4.40 0.76
C VAL A 89 6.49 -4.90 2.13
N GLN A 90 6.08 -6.16 2.22
CA GLN A 90 5.69 -6.73 3.50
C GLN A 90 6.84 -6.72 4.49
N ASN A 91 8.03 -7.10 4.03
CA ASN A 91 9.21 -7.10 4.90
C ASN A 91 9.54 -5.71 5.42
N VAL A 92 9.46 -4.71 4.54
CA VAL A 92 9.69 -3.32 4.96
C VAL A 92 8.59 -2.86 5.90
N THR A 93 7.36 -3.27 5.65
CA THR A 93 6.24 -2.93 6.53
C THR A 93 6.45 -3.48 7.93
N GLU A 94 6.88 -4.73 8.03
CA GLU A 94 7.16 -5.33 9.33
C GLU A 94 8.30 -4.61 10.03
N ALA A 95 9.34 -4.27 9.29
CA ALA A 95 10.46 -3.52 9.84
C ALA A 95 10.02 -2.13 10.29
N ALA A 96 9.15 -1.49 9.51
CA ALA A 96 8.62 -0.18 9.87
C ALA A 96 7.74 -0.23 11.11
N MET A 97 7.03 -1.33 11.31
CA MET A 97 6.26 -1.52 12.53
C MET A 97 7.17 -1.55 13.75
N LYS A 98 8.28 -2.25 13.63
CA LYS A 98 9.27 -2.29 14.71
C LYS A 98 9.85 -0.91 14.99
N LEU A 99 10.06 -0.15 13.93
CA LEU A 99 10.50 1.23 14.07
C LEU A 99 9.46 2.04 14.86
N GLY A 100 8.19 1.89 14.50
CA GLY A 100 7.11 2.58 15.19
C GLY A 100 7.04 2.22 16.66
N GLU A 101 7.19 0.93 16.97
CA GLU A 101 7.21 0.47 18.34
C GLU A 101 8.38 1.07 19.12
N ALA A 102 9.54 1.11 18.50
CA ALA A 102 10.73 1.67 19.14
C ALA A 102 10.57 3.16 19.41
N ILE A 103 9.99 3.87 18.45
CA ILE A 103 9.71 5.30 18.61
C ILE A 103 8.72 5.53 19.75
N TYR A 104 7.68 4.71 19.78
CA TYR A 104 6.65 4.81 20.81
C TYR A 104 7.24 4.58 22.20
N LYS A 105 8.07 3.55 22.35
CA LYS A 105 8.73 3.27 23.62
C LYS A 105 9.63 4.40 24.05
N ALA A 106 10.43 4.91 23.13
CA ALA A 106 11.32 6.03 23.42
C ALA A 106 10.53 7.25 23.86
N SER A 107 9.42 7.48 23.20
CA SER A 107 8.55 8.60 23.50
C SER A 107 7.95 8.47 24.90
N GLN A 108 7.56 7.26 25.27
CA GLN A 108 7.03 7.02 26.62
C GLN A 108 8.09 7.22 27.69
N GLU A 109 9.32 6.79 27.44
CA GLU A 109 10.38 6.93 28.40
C GLU A 109 10.75 8.38 28.62
N GLU A 110 10.71 9.16 27.56
CA GLU A 110 11.06 10.57 27.66
C GLU A 110 9.97 11.42 28.29
N GLY A 111 8.74 11.19 27.83
CA GLY A 111 7.66 12.04 28.20
C GLY A 111 6.80 11.56 29.34
N GLY A 112 6.58 10.31 29.40
CA GLY A 112 5.73 9.73 30.44
C GLY A 112 4.26 10.01 30.30
N ASP A 113 3.88 10.91 29.44
CA ASP A 113 2.50 11.36 29.33
C ASP A 113 1.96 11.39 27.91
N ALA A 114 2.33 10.46 27.10
CA ALA A 114 1.93 10.50 25.71
C ALA A 114 0.59 9.84 25.41
N GLU A 115 -0.09 9.39 26.43
CA GLU A 115 -1.29 8.60 26.23
C GLU A 115 -2.49 9.30 25.62
N PRO A 116 -2.79 10.52 26.04
CA PRO A 116 -4.09 11.11 25.69
C PRO A 116 -4.27 11.40 24.21
N SER A 117 -3.20 11.51 23.48
CA SER A 117 -3.32 11.97 22.10
C SER A 117 -4.10 11.01 21.21
N ALA A 118 -3.97 9.73 21.46
CA ALA A 118 -4.68 8.75 20.66
C ALA A 118 -6.19 8.80 20.91
N ALA A 119 -6.57 9.03 22.14
CA ALA A 119 -7.97 9.12 22.49
C ALA A 119 -8.64 10.34 21.87
N ASP A 120 -7.90 11.42 21.80
CA ASP A 120 -8.43 12.65 21.24
C ASP A 120 -8.80 12.51 19.79
N MET A 121 -7.98 11.82 19.05
CA MET A 121 -8.24 11.66 17.61
C MET A 121 -9.49 10.85 17.35
N ASP A 122 -9.70 9.85 18.17
CA ASP A 122 -10.81 8.97 17.99
C ASP A 122 -12.16 9.67 18.20
N GLU A 123 -12.22 10.49 19.22
CA GLU A 123 -13.47 11.16 19.54
C GLU A 123 -13.89 12.19 18.51
N GLY A 124 -12.92 12.90 17.99
CA GLY A 124 -13.22 13.97 17.08
C GLY A 124 -13.86 13.55 15.78
N GLU A 125 -13.43 12.43 15.28
CA GLU A 125 -13.92 11.97 14.00
C GLU A 125 -15.34 11.45 14.07
N ASP A 126 -15.62 10.71 15.10
CA ASP A 126 -16.94 10.14 15.23
C ASP A 126 -18.02 11.19 15.38
N ASP A 127 -17.72 12.20 16.17
CA ASP A 127 -18.68 13.25 16.40
C ASP A 127 -19.05 14.00 15.14
N ILE A 128 -18.05 14.28 14.33
CA ILE A 128 -18.27 15.04 13.10
C ILE A 128 -19.16 14.28 12.14
N VAL A 129 -18.89 13.00 11.98
CA VAL A 129 -19.65 12.16 11.06
C VAL A 129 -21.10 12.03 11.50
N ASP A 130 -21.29 11.80 12.78
CA ASP A 130 -22.64 11.63 13.31
C ASP A 130 -23.48 12.89 13.17
N ALA A 131 -22.88 14.03 13.44
CA ALA A 131 -23.59 15.30 13.37
C ALA A 131 -24.05 15.58 11.95
N ASP A 132 -23.19 15.33 10.99
CA ASP A 132 -23.53 15.55 9.61
C ASP A 132 -24.67 14.65 9.16
N PHE A 133 -24.65 13.44 9.60
CA PHE A 133 -25.63 12.46 9.22
C PHE A 133 -27.01 12.83 9.76
N GLU A 134 -27.06 13.31 10.98
CA GLU A 134 -28.31 13.68 11.59
C GLU A 134 -28.94 14.89 10.89
N ASP A 135 -28.10 15.83 10.53
CA ASP A 135 -28.59 17.02 9.84
C ASP A 135 -29.29 16.68 8.52
N LEU A 136 -28.72 15.74 7.81
CA LEU A 136 -29.31 15.34 6.53
C LEU A 136 -30.66 14.68 6.70
N ASP A 137 -30.79 13.89 7.74
CA ASP A 137 -32.03 13.21 8.02
C ASP A 137 -33.14 14.20 8.35
N ASP A 138 -32.81 15.19 9.15
CA ASP A 138 -33.79 16.20 9.51
C ASP A 138 -34.31 16.96 8.33
N ARG A 139 -33.43 17.28 7.43
CA ARG A 139 -33.84 18.02 6.23
C ARG A 139 -34.74 17.21 5.36
N ASN A 140 -34.50 15.93 5.28
CA ASN A 140 -35.29 15.07 4.44
C ASN A 140 -36.71 14.94 4.96
N ARG A 141 -36.88 14.98 6.23
CA ARG A 141 -38.21 14.84 6.82
C ARG A 141 -39.05 16.08 6.64
N SER A 142 -38.41 17.19 6.63
CA SER A 142 -39.12 18.43 6.46
C SER A 142 -39.68 18.58 5.07
#